data_131a412a115fe6ad3e82eeb361dc6922
#
_entry.id   131a412a115fe6ad3e82eeb361dc6922
#
_cell.length_a   1.000
_cell.length_b   1.000
_cell.length_c   1.000
_cell.angle_alpha   90.00
_cell.angle_beta   90.00
_cell.angle_gamma   90.00
#
_symmetry.space_group_name_H-M   'P 1'
#
loop_
_entity.id
_entity.type
_entity.pdbx_description
1 polymer ?
#
loop_
_entity_poly.entity_id
_entity_poly.type
_entity_poly.pdbx_seq_one_letter_code
_entity_poly.pdbx_strand_id
1 'polypeptide(L)'
;LVGIKHTLDNLPKMLNHGIFQEFLKERRAKVENAIIVSTGPSLIKQLPLLKKYANKTTIFCADSSYPILAKHGIKPDYVCMLERDDIVSKCFDNDFGDFNKGILFILASVVHKEVLDFLEKDQRAYMLVHRPLNFAASLKLDEYGYLGVGHSVSNMIYELAGALRFENIIFIGQDLAYGEDGSSHPKEHIHGSQGEEIRGEKYTLAYGGKGKVRTQLTWNLFRQAFEKDIFWAKEKLNITTYN
;
A
#
# COMPACT_ATOMS: atom_id res chain seq x y z
N LEU A 1 10.89 0.57 19.72
CA LEU A 1 10.98 1.94 20.25
C LEU A 1 10.83 3.01 19.15
N VAL A 2 11.46 2.86 17.97
CA VAL A 2 11.40 3.85 16.87
C VAL A 2 9.93 4.16 16.46
N GLY A 3 9.14 3.13 16.17
CA GLY A 3 7.74 3.34 15.78
C GLY A 3 6.87 4.01 16.85
N ILE A 4 7.15 3.76 18.15
CA ILE A 4 6.47 4.46 19.25
C ILE A 4 6.82 5.95 19.23
N LYS A 5 8.11 6.26 19.08
CA LYS A 5 8.57 7.65 18.97
C LYS A 5 7.88 8.36 17.81
N HIS A 6 7.89 7.77 16.62
CA HIS A 6 7.24 8.36 15.45
C HIS A 6 5.73 8.55 15.67
N THR A 7 5.03 7.59 16.28
CA THR A 7 3.61 7.75 16.61
C THR A 7 3.38 8.96 17.52
N LEU A 8 4.21 9.16 18.53
CA LEU A 8 4.11 10.32 19.44
C LEU A 8 4.43 11.63 18.72
N ASP A 9 5.48 11.65 17.91
CA ASP A 9 5.89 12.83 17.12
C ASP A 9 4.78 13.24 16.12
N ASN A 10 4.09 12.26 15.53
CA ASN A 10 3.04 12.48 14.54
C ASN A 10 1.65 12.74 15.15
N LEU A 11 1.46 12.48 16.46
CA LEU A 11 0.18 12.60 17.12
C LEU A 11 -0.48 13.98 16.98
N PRO A 12 0.23 15.11 17.16
CA PRO A 12 -0.38 16.44 16.97
C PRO A 12 -0.93 16.64 15.56
N LYS A 13 -0.24 16.11 14.52
CA LYS A 13 -0.71 16.19 13.14
C LYS A 13 -1.93 15.29 12.90
N MET A 14 -1.95 14.09 13.50
CA MET A 14 -3.10 13.19 13.46
C MET A 14 -4.36 13.84 14.06
N LEU A 15 -4.24 14.52 15.19
CA LEU A 15 -5.37 15.18 15.86
C LEU A 15 -5.90 16.40 15.09
N ASN A 16 -5.14 16.93 14.14
CA ASN A 16 -5.53 18.10 13.36
C ASN A 16 -6.23 17.76 12.03
N HIS A 17 -6.33 16.50 11.66
CA HIS A 17 -7.08 16.09 10.46
C HIS A 17 -8.35 15.31 10.83
N GLY A 18 -9.17 14.98 9.83
CA GLY A 18 -10.45 14.30 10.04
C GLY A 18 -10.32 12.91 10.65
N ILE A 19 -11.38 12.45 11.26
CA ILE A 19 -11.49 11.15 11.94
C ILE A 19 -11.59 10.03 10.90
N PHE A 20 -10.78 8.98 11.05
CA PHE A 20 -10.75 7.85 10.10
C PHE A 20 -12.09 7.11 10.01
N GLN A 21 -12.81 6.99 11.11
CA GLN A 21 -14.13 6.34 11.11
C GLN A 21 -15.17 7.13 10.28
N GLU A 22 -15.09 8.46 10.26
CA GLU A 22 -15.95 9.30 9.41
C GLU A 22 -15.54 9.18 7.96
N PHE A 23 -14.24 9.22 7.67
CA PHE A 23 -13.70 8.95 6.33
C PHE A 23 -14.22 7.63 5.75
N LEU A 24 -14.22 6.54 6.52
CA LEU A 24 -14.74 5.25 6.05
C LEU A 24 -16.23 5.31 5.70
N LYS A 25 -17.04 6.10 6.41
CA LYS A 25 -18.47 6.28 6.10
C LYS A 25 -18.68 7.11 4.84
N GLU A 26 -17.96 8.21 4.72
CA GLU A 26 -18.09 9.15 3.60
C GLU A 26 -17.53 8.59 2.29
N ARG A 27 -16.44 7.84 2.37
CA ARG A 27 -15.70 7.29 1.22
C ARG A 27 -16.02 5.84 0.92
N ARG A 28 -17.08 5.29 1.53
CA ARG A 28 -17.56 3.95 1.18
C ARG A 28 -17.65 3.81 -0.34
N ALA A 29 -17.19 2.67 -0.86
CA ALA A 29 -17.07 2.43 -2.29
C ALA A 29 -18.35 2.78 -3.05
N LYS A 30 -18.18 3.62 -4.06
CA LYS A 30 -19.23 4.00 -5.01
C LYS A 30 -19.11 3.25 -6.34
N VAL A 31 -17.98 2.56 -6.53
CA VAL A 31 -17.69 1.67 -7.65
C VAL A 31 -17.35 0.29 -7.10
N GLU A 32 -17.66 -0.75 -7.85
CA GLU A 32 -17.51 -2.13 -7.39
C GLU A 32 -16.04 -2.56 -7.28
N ASN A 33 -15.18 -1.96 -8.10
CA ASN A 33 -13.84 -2.46 -8.33
C ASN A 33 -12.77 -1.55 -7.72
N ALA A 34 -11.83 -2.15 -6.98
CA ALA A 34 -10.59 -1.55 -6.54
C ALA A 34 -9.39 -2.25 -7.18
N ILE A 35 -8.38 -1.49 -7.57
CA ILE A 35 -7.09 -2.02 -8.03
C ILE A 35 -6.03 -1.62 -7.01
N ILE A 36 -5.26 -2.59 -6.56
CA ILE A 36 -4.11 -2.40 -5.66
C ILE A 36 -2.83 -2.56 -6.47
N VAL A 37 -2.03 -1.50 -6.53
CA VAL A 37 -0.79 -1.47 -7.32
C VAL A 37 0.42 -1.57 -6.41
N SER A 38 1.21 -2.60 -6.62
CA SER A 38 2.48 -2.88 -5.93
C SER A 38 3.64 -2.84 -6.91
N THR A 39 4.88 -3.00 -6.43
CA THR A 39 6.11 -2.83 -7.22
C THR A 39 6.82 -4.15 -7.54
N GLY A 40 6.07 -5.22 -7.73
CA GLY A 40 6.68 -6.47 -8.23
C GLY A 40 7.15 -6.37 -9.68
N PRO A 41 8.00 -7.28 -10.15
CA PRO A 41 8.60 -7.25 -11.49
C PRO A 41 7.59 -7.22 -12.64
N SER A 42 6.38 -7.75 -12.42
CA SER A 42 5.33 -7.79 -13.45
C SER A 42 4.65 -6.44 -13.71
N LEU A 43 4.80 -5.44 -12.81
CA LEU A 43 4.05 -4.19 -12.84
C LEU A 43 4.10 -3.51 -14.22
N ILE A 44 5.29 -3.35 -14.79
CA ILE A 44 5.46 -2.59 -16.05
C ILE A 44 4.66 -3.21 -17.20
N LYS A 45 4.57 -4.52 -17.26
CA LYS A 45 3.79 -5.25 -18.27
C LYS A 45 2.29 -5.00 -18.14
N GLN A 46 1.82 -4.68 -16.92
CA GLN A 46 0.41 -4.50 -16.61
C GLN A 46 -0.05 -3.02 -16.69
N LEU A 47 0.87 -2.04 -16.72
CA LEU A 47 0.53 -0.61 -16.78
C LEU A 47 -0.37 -0.22 -17.96
N PRO A 48 -0.18 -0.74 -19.20
CA PRO A 48 -1.09 -0.41 -20.30
C PRO A 48 -2.54 -0.82 -20.02
N LEU A 49 -2.73 -1.99 -19.39
CA LEU A 49 -4.05 -2.47 -19.01
C LEU A 49 -4.63 -1.61 -17.87
N LEU A 50 -3.84 -1.29 -16.85
CA LEU A 50 -4.23 -0.41 -15.76
C LEU A 50 -4.69 0.95 -16.31
N LYS A 51 -3.93 1.56 -17.20
CA LYS A 51 -4.26 2.85 -17.82
C LYS A 51 -5.61 2.82 -18.55
N LYS A 52 -5.92 1.71 -19.24
CA LYS A 52 -7.18 1.52 -19.95
C LYS A 52 -8.40 1.54 -19.01
N TYR A 53 -8.24 1.04 -17.79
CA TYR A 53 -9.35 0.88 -16.84
C TYR A 53 -9.32 1.89 -15.67
N ALA A 54 -8.31 2.78 -15.62
CA ALA A 54 -8.11 3.73 -14.53
C ALA A 54 -9.36 4.55 -14.17
N ASN A 55 -10.12 5.00 -15.18
CA ASN A 55 -11.32 5.81 -14.97
C ASN A 55 -12.57 5.02 -14.53
N LYS A 56 -12.47 3.69 -14.41
CA LYS A 56 -13.59 2.80 -14.07
C LYS A 56 -13.42 2.10 -12.72
N THR A 57 -12.32 2.37 -12.04
CA THR A 57 -11.93 1.68 -10.82
C THR A 57 -11.35 2.69 -9.84
N THR A 58 -11.38 2.37 -8.56
CA THR A 58 -10.59 3.10 -7.56
C THR A 58 -9.19 2.50 -7.51
N ILE A 59 -8.18 3.32 -7.67
CA ILE A 59 -6.77 2.89 -7.68
C ILE A 59 -6.12 3.22 -6.35
N PHE A 60 -5.67 2.20 -5.67
CA PHE A 60 -4.77 2.27 -4.51
C PHE A 60 -3.36 1.92 -4.95
N CYS A 61 -2.35 2.58 -4.42
CA CYS A 61 -0.98 2.16 -4.65
C CYS A 61 -0.12 2.24 -3.39
N ALA A 62 0.91 1.40 -3.34
CA ALA A 62 1.95 1.51 -2.33
C ALA A 62 2.82 2.76 -2.58
N ASP A 63 3.48 3.24 -1.54
CA ASP A 63 4.44 4.34 -1.56
C ASP A 63 5.43 4.26 -2.73
N SER A 64 6.09 3.12 -2.91
CA SER A 64 7.06 2.89 -3.98
C SER A 64 6.44 2.79 -5.38
N SER A 65 5.15 2.48 -5.49
CA SER A 65 4.43 2.47 -6.78
C SER A 65 4.03 3.87 -7.24
N TYR A 66 3.83 4.81 -6.31
CA TYR A 66 3.35 6.15 -6.60
C TYR A 66 4.23 6.92 -7.62
N PRO A 67 5.58 6.98 -7.47
CA PRO A 67 6.42 7.64 -8.47
C PRO A 67 6.37 6.97 -9.85
N ILE A 68 6.25 5.64 -9.88
CA ILE A 68 6.12 4.88 -11.14
C ILE A 68 4.81 5.24 -11.84
N LEU A 69 3.69 5.24 -11.12
CA LEU A 69 2.39 5.60 -11.68
C LEU A 69 2.37 7.04 -12.18
N ALA A 70 2.98 7.99 -11.45
CA ALA A 70 3.10 9.39 -11.86
C ALA A 70 3.85 9.51 -13.21
N LYS A 71 4.98 8.81 -13.35
CA LYS A 71 5.77 8.79 -14.58
C LYS A 71 4.97 8.28 -15.80
N HIS A 72 4.05 7.34 -15.56
CA HIS A 72 3.19 6.78 -16.61
C HIS A 72 1.86 7.50 -16.79
N GLY A 73 1.62 8.58 -16.05
CA GLY A 73 0.39 9.38 -16.11
C GLY A 73 -0.85 8.60 -15.66
N ILE A 74 -0.69 7.68 -14.71
CA ILE A 74 -1.76 6.91 -14.10
C ILE A 74 -1.98 7.45 -12.68
N LYS A 75 -3.05 8.18 -12.47
CA LYS A 75 -3.33 8.83 -11.19
C LYS A 75 -4.01 7.87 -10.22
N PRO A 76 -3.43 7.57 -9.05
CA PRO A 76 -4.12 6.83 -8.01
C PRO A 76 -5.10 7.72 -7.26
N ASP A 77 -6.13 7.13 -6.67
CA ASP A 77 -7.03 7.79 -5.72
C ASP A 77 -6.42 7.83 -4.32
N TYR A 78 -5.72 6.75 -3.96
CA TYR A 78 -5.09 6.57 -2.64
C TYR A 78 -3.65 6.10 -2.77
N VAL A 79 -2.78 6.71 -1.98
CA VAL A 79 -1.39 6.27 -1.79
C VAL A 79 -1.22 5.87 -0.33
N CYS A 80 -0.74 4.65 -0.06
CA CYS A 80 -0.57 4.18 1.30
C CYS A 80 0.89 3.95 1.66
N MET A 81 1.23 4.18 2.93
CA MET A 81 2.57 3.94 3.47
C MET A 81 2.48 3.39 4.89
N LEU A 82 3.29 2.38 5.17
CA LEU A 82 3.36 1.68 6.46
C LEU A 82 4.73 1.80 7.13
N GLU A 83 5.78 2.02 6.33
CA GLU A 83 7.17 1.91 6.75
C GLU A 83 7.61 3.09 7.61
N ARG A 84 8.49 2.78 8.58
CA ARG A 84 9.03 3.75 9.55
C ARG A 84 10.43 4.26 9.22
N ASP A 85 11.08 3.64 8.22
CA ASP A 85 12.45 3.96 7.84
C ASP A 85 12.49 5.24 7.00
N ASP A 86 13.47 6.09 7.25
CA ASP A 86 13.64 7.38 6.58
C ASP A 86 13.88 7.24 5.08
N ILE A 87 14.57 6.20 4.65
CA ILE A 87 14.89 5.98 3.24
C ILE A 87 13.63 5.90 2.36
N VAL A 88 12.50 5.42 2.92
CA VAL A 88 11.24 5.29 2.17
C VAL A 88 10.55 6.65 1.98
N SER A 89 10.90 7.67 2.77
CA SER A 89 10.41 9.03 2.61
C SER A 89 10.70 9.61 1.21
N LYS A 90 11.79 9.15 0.58
CA LYS A 90 12.18 9.54 -0.79
C LYS A 90 11.14 9.21 -1.86
N CYS A 91 10.20 8.29 -1.60
CA CYS A 91 9.06 8.06 -2.49
C CYS A 91 8.19 9.32 -2.64
N PHE A 92 8.25 10.25 -1.68
CA PHE A 92 7.47 11.47 -1.62
C PHE A 92 8.28 12.74 -1.88
N ASP A 93 9.62 12.63 -1.96
CA ASP A 93 10.51 13.74 -2.34
C ASP A 93 10.46 13.96 -3.85
N ASN A 94 9.34 14.50 -4.31
CA ASN A 94 9.07 14.78 -5.71
C ASN A 94 8.11 15.97 -5.84
N ASP A 95 8.12 16.59 -7.01
CA ASP A 95 7.17 17.63 -7.39
C ASP A 95 6.44 17.19 -8.66
N PHE A 96 5.29 16.56 -8.47
CA PHE A 96 4.41 16.15 -9.59
C PHE A 96 3.29 17.17 -9.86
N GLY A 97 3.33 18.33 -9.22
CA GLY A 97 2.41 19.45 -9.45
C GLY A 97 0.94 19.04 -9.39
N ASP A 98 0.20 19.38 -10.42
CA ASP A 98 -1.25 19.12 -10.50
C ASP A 98 -1.63 17.62 -10.49
N PHE A 99 -0.67 16.72 -10.74
CA PHE A 99 -0.89 15.29 -10.61
C PHE A 99 -1.33 14.91 -9.19
N ASN A 100 -0.81 15.60 -8.17
CA ASN A 100 -1.10 15.33 -6.77
C ASN A 100 -2.52 15.74 -6.33
N LYS A 101 -3.18 16.63 -7.08
CA LYS A 101 -4.52 17.11 -6.72
C LYS A 101 -5.54 15.98 -6.69
N GLY A 102 -6.24 15.84 -5.56
CA GLY A 102 -7.29 14.84 -5.36
C GLY A 102 -6.79 13.45 -4.97
N ILE A 103 -5.48 13.23 -4.87
CA ILE A 103 -4.91 12.02 -4.24
C ILE A 103 -4.99 12.17 -2.73
N LEU A 104 -5.42 11.13 -2.02
CA LEU A 104 -5.35 11.08 -0.56
C LEU A 104 -4.26 10.10 -0.11
N PHE A 105 -3.31 10.59 0.68
CA PHE A 105 -2.23 9.79 1.25
C PHE A 105 -2.66 9.23 2.60
N ILE A 106 -2.80 7.91 2.72
CA ILE A 106 -3.17 7.21 3.97
C ILE A 106 -1.91 6.60 4.57
N LEU A 107 -1.48 7.11 5.70
CA LEU A 107 -0.20 6.79 6.30
C LEU A 107 -0.40 6.15 7.67
N ALA A 108 0.36 5.10 7.97
CA ALA A 108 0.42 4.60 9.33
C ALA A 108 1.09 5.65 10.26
N SER A 109 0.60 5.80 11.47
CA SER A 109 1.14 6.78 12.43
C SER A 109 2.61 6.59 12.77
N VAL A 110 3.18 5.43 12.43
CA VAL A 110 4.59 5.08 12.66
C VAL A 110 5.56 5.61 11.61
N VAL A 111 5.08 6.26 10.52
CA VAL A 111 5.94 6.74 9.44
C VAL A 111 6.95 7.79 9.91
N HIS A 112 8.08 7.90 9.23
CA HIS A 112 9.08 8.90 9.54
C HIS A 112 8.54 10.32 9.28
N LYS A 113 8.92 11.29 10.10
CA LYS A 113 8.41 12.68 10.00
C LYS A 113 8.68 13.33 8.65
N GLU A 114 9.79 13.01 7.97
CA GLU A 114 10.12 13.55 6.66
C GLU A 114 9.04 13.26 5.60
N VAL A 115 8.31 12.16 5.73
CA VAL A 115 7.17 11.87 4.85
C VAL A 115 6.14 12.98 4.94
N LEU A 116 5.80 13.39 6.16
CA LEU A 116 4.82 14.45 6.38
C LEU A 116 5.37 15.80 5.93
N ASP A 117 6.66 16.06 6.16
CA ASP A 117 7.32 17.29 5.71
C ASP A 117 7.26 17.42 4.18
N PHE A 118 7.47 16.33 3.41
CA PHE A 118 7.32 16.34 1.94
C PHE A 118 5.87 16.56 1.51
N LEU A 119 4.90 15.90 2.17
CA LEU A 119 3.49 16.07 1.81
C LEU A 119 2.99 17.48 2.12
N GLU A 120 3.36 18.05 3.26
CA GLU A 120 2.95 19.40 3.68
C GLU A 120 3.57 20.49 2.81
N LYS A 121 4.81 20.31 2.35
CA LYS A 121 5.50 21.23 1.45
C LYS A 121 4.68 21.55 0.20
N ASP A 122 4.00 20.56 -0.36
CA ASP A 122 3.19 20.67 -1.57
C ASP A 122 1.69 20.69 -1.29
N GLN A 123 1.29 20.81 -0.02
CA GLN A 123 -0.11 20.80 0.41
C GLN A 123 -0.88 19.55 -0.05
N ARG A 124 -0.23 18.38 -0.07
CA ARG A 124 -0.87 17.10 -0.40
C ARG A 124 -1.79 16.69 0.73
N ALA A 125 -3.01 16.27 0.40
CA ALA A 125 -3.96 15.80 1.38
C ALA A 125 -3.51 14.45 1.97
N TYR A 126 -3.41 14.35 3.29
CA TYR A 126 -3.05 13.10 3.97
C TYR A 126 -3.89 12.83 5.20
N MET A 127 -3.89 11.58 5.63
CA MET A 127 -4.50 11.11 6.87
C MET A 127 -3.57 10.11 7.55
N LEU A 128 -3.39 10.26 8.85
CA LEU A 128 -2.66 9.32 9.69
C LEU A 128 -3.64 8.34 10.34
N VAL A 129 -3.28 7.05 10.33
CA VAL A 129 -4.07 5.98 10.91
C VAL A 129 -3.19 5.14 11.84
N HIS A 130 -3.69 4.74 13.00
CA HIS A 130 -2.93 3.89 13.91
C HIS A 130 -2.64 2.50 13.31
N ARG A 131 -1.46 1.96 13.62
CA ARG A 131 -1.26 0.51 13.55
C ARG A 131 -1.90 -0.15 14.76
N PRO A 132 -2.42 -1.39 14.63
CA PRO A 132 -3.02 -2.13 15.75
C PRO A 132 -1.95 -2.68 16.69
N LEU A 133 -1.26 -1.79 17.38
CA LEU A 133 -0.25 -2.08 18.38
C LEU A 133 -0.82 -1.76 19.77
N ASN A 134 -0.46 -2.54 20.78
CA ASN A 134 -0.92 -2.34 22.16
C ASN A 134 -0.69 -0.90 22.65
N PHE A 135 0.44 -0.30 22.25
CA PHE A 135 0.73 1.09 22.58
C PHE A 135 -0.31 2.06 21.97
N ALA A 136 -0.61 1.90 20.68
CA ALA A 136 -1.61 2.75 20.01
C ALA A 136 -3.00 2.59 20.67
N ALA A 137 -3.40 1.36 20.97
CA ALA A 137 -4.65 1.10 21.68
C ALA A 137 -4.70 1.74 23.08
N SER A 138 -3.55 1.87 23.78
CA SER A 138 -3.48 2.53 25.08
C SER A 138 -3.74 4.04 25.04
N LEU A 139 -3.60 4.66 23.86
CA LEU A 139 -3.91 6.09 23.66
C LEU A 139 -5.42 6.36 23.65
N LYS A 140 -6.26 5.35 23.46
CA LYS A 140 -7.74 5.46 23.40
C LYS A 140 -8.24 6.46 22.36
N LEU A 141 -7.59 6.45 21.19
CA LEU A 141 -7.92 7.28 20.02
C LEU A 141 -8.47 6.40 18.88
N ASP A 142 -9.43 5.52 19.23
CA ASP A 142 -9.95 4.49 18.32
C ASP A 142 -10.67 5.08 17.08
N GLU A 143 -11.15 6.31 17.17
CA GLU A 143 -11.76 7.05 16.08
C GLU A 143 -10.79 7.34 14.92
N TYR A 144 -9.48 7.36 15.20
CA TYR A 144 -8.43 7.48 14.18
C TYR A 144 -8.08 6.12 13.54
N GLY A 145 -8.78 5.06 13.92
CA GLY A 145 -8.81 3.74 13.32
C GLY A 145 -7.52 2.97 13.43
N TYR A 146 -7.56 1.78 12.86
CA TYR A 146 -6.42 0.86 12.84
C TYR A 146 -6.31 0.23 11.47
N LEU A 147 -5.13 0.32 10.86
CA LEU A 147 -4.75 -0.36 9.64
C LEU A 147 -3.35 -0.97 9.79
N GLY A 148 -3.02 -1.95 8.94
CA GLY A 148 -1.70 -2.55 8.89
C GLY A 148 -1.50 -3.67 9.91
N VAL A 149 -2.52 -4.52 10.10
CA VAL A 149 -2.40 -5.81 10.81
C VAL A 149 -1.44 -6.72 10.06
N GLY A 150 -1.49 -6.67 8.72
CA GLY A 150 -0.56 -7.40 7.85
C GLY A 150 0.87 -6.84 7.90
N HIS A 151 1.76 -7.49 7.16
CA HIS A 151 3.21 -7.24 7.25
C HIS A 151 3.75 -6.29 6.17
N SER A 152 2.96 -5.99 5.14
CA SER A 152 3.35 -5.10 4.04
C SER A 152 2.36 -3.96 3.83
N VAL A 153 2.81 -2.92 3.09
CA VAL A 153 1.94 -1.81 2.67
C VAL A 153 0.75 -2.33 1.87
N SER A 154 0.95 -3.30 0.99
CA SER A 154 -0.14 -3.88 0.19
C SER A 154 -1.16 -4.65 1.03
N ASN A 155 -0.76 -5.30 2.14
CA ASN A 155 -1.71 -5.85 3.11
C ASN A 155 -2.55 -4.74 3.76
N MET A 156 -1.92 -3.63 4.18
CA MET A 156 -2.63 -2.46 4.71
C MET A 156 -3.64 -1.90 3.71
N ILE A 157 -3.27 -1.82 2.43
CA ILE A 157 -4.17 -1.36 1.36
C ILE A 157 -5.36 -2.31 1.20
N TYR A 158 -5.12 -3.62 1.26
CA TYR A 158 -6.19 -4.63 1.17
C TYR A 158 -7.19 -4.49 2.32
N GLU A 159 -6.70 -4.29 3.55
CA GLU A 159 -7.53 -3.98 4.73
C GLU A 159 -8.37 -2.72 4.50
N LEU A 160 -7.76 -1.65 3.97
CA LEU A 160 -8.45 -0.39 3.68
C LEU A 160 -9.54 -0.58 2.61
N ALA A 161 -9.24 -1.27 1.51
CA ALA A 161 -10.21 -1.55 0.46
C ALA A 161 -11.39 -2.37 0.99
N GLY A 162 -11.13 -3.35 1.84
CA GLY A 162 -12.16 -4.12 2.52
C GLY A 162 -13.01 -3.26 3.47
N ALA A 163 -12.38 -2.37 4.26
CA ALA A 163 -13.08 -1.44 5.14
C ALA A 163 -13.97 -0.45 4.37
N LEU A 164 -13.54 -0.02 3.20
CA LEU A 164 -14.31 0.82 2.27
C LEU A 164 -15.40 0.06 1.50
N ARG A 165 -15.48 -1.27 1.65
CA ARG A 165 -16.54 -2.12 1.07
C ARG A 165 -16.54 -2.22 -0.44
N PHE A 166 -15.37 -2.37 -1.06
CA PHE A 166 -15.27 -2.77 -2.47
C PHE A 166 -15.72 -4.23 -2.63
N GLU A 167 -16.40 -4.54 -3.73
CA GLU A 167 -16.88 -5.90 -4.03
C GLU A 167 -15.78 -6.73 -4.70
N ASN A 168 -14.98 -6.11 -5.55
CA ASN A 168 -13.88 -6.74 -6.24
C ASN A 168 -12.56 -6.01 -5.94
N ILE A 169 -11.53 -6.77 -5.58
CA ILE A 169 -10.17 -6.27 -5.36
C ILE A 169 -9.23 -6.98 -6.32
N ILE A 170 -8.51 -6.21 -7.14
CA ILE A 170 -7.61 -6.72 -8.17
C ILE A 170 -6.19 -6.29 -7.81
N PHE A 171 -5.25 -7.23 -7.73
CA PHE A 171 -3.84 -6.94 -7.55
C PHE A 171 -3.13 -6.73 -8.88
N ILE A 172 -2.23 -5.75 -8.93
CA ILE A 172 -1.30 -5.49 -10.04
C ILE A 172 0.09 -5.31 -9.46
N GLY A 173 1.08 -6.02 -10.03
CA GLY A 173 2.46 -5.99 -9.54
C GLY A 173 2.64 -6.61 -8.15
N GLN A 174 1.75 -7.48 -7.72
CA GLN A 174 1.83 -8.17 -6.42
C GLN A 174 2.44 -9.57 -6.57
N ASP A 175 3.68 -9.63 -7.03
CA ASP A 175 4.33 -10.88 -7.41
C ASP A 175 4.79 -11.70 -6.20
N LEU A 176 5.32 -11.06 -5.16
CA LEU A 176 5.96 -11.70 -4.01
C LEU A 176 6.99 -12.77 -4.41
N ALA A 177 7.60 -12.56 -5.55
CA ALA A 177 8.57 -13.44 -6.19
C ALA A 177 9.55 -12.62 -7.02
N TYR A 178 10.73 -13.17 -7.24
CA TYR A 178 11.71 -12.61 -8.17
C TYR A 178 11.27 -12.84 -9.60
N GLY A 179 11.60 -11.90 -10.48
CA GLY A 179 11.48 -12.07 -11.92
C GLY A 179 12.42 -13.18 -12.44
N GLU A 180 12.21 -13.63 -13.66
CA GLU A 180 13.08 -14.64 -14.31
C GLU A 180 14.53 -14.15 -14.41
N ASP A 181 14.72 -12.83 -14.55
CA ASP A 181 16.02 -12.14 -14.56
C ASP A 181 16.61 -11.90 -13.17
N GLY A 182 15.95 -12.38 -12.11
CA GLY A 182 16.34 -12.17 -10.71
C GLY A 182 15.98 -10.81 -10.14
N SER A 183 15.24 -9.97 -10.87
CA SER A 183 14.79 -8.67 -10.36
C SER A 183 13.78 -8.83 -9.24
N SER A 184 13.89 -7.97 -8.21
CA SER A 184 12.90 -7.87 -7.11
C SER A 184 11.81 -6.85 -7.42
N HIS A 185 12.14 -5.85 -8.23
CA HIS A 185 11.29 -4.72 -8.59
C HIS A 185 11.49 -4.30 -10.06
N PRO A 186 10.62 -3.47 -10.63
CA PRO A 186 10.88 -2.83 -11.92
C PRO A 186 12.13 -1.94 -11.86
N LYS A 187 12.79 -1.74 -12.99
CA LYS A 187 13.95 -0.82 -13.09
C LYS A 187 13.64 0.61 -12.63
N GLU A 188 12.37 0.99 -12.70
CA GLU A 188 11.87 2.33 -12.32
C GLU A 188 11.66 2.48 -10.81
N HIS A 189 11.84 1.42 -10.04
CA HIS A 189 11.75 1.47 -8.58
C HIS A 189 12.86 2.36 -8.01
N ILE A 190 12.57 3.08 -6.93
CA ILE A 190 13.51 4.04 -6.31
C ILE A 190 14.84 3.40 -5.87
N HIS A 191 14.81 2.10 -5.52
CA HIS A 191 16.01 1.32 -5.19
C HIS A 191 16.53 0.49 -6.38
N GLY A 192 15.96 0.69 -7.60
CA GLY A 192 16.29 -0.10 -8.78
C GLY A 192 15.76 -1.53 -8.75
N SER A 193 16.05 -2.29 -9.81
CA SER A 193 15.53 -3.66 -9.97
C SER A 193 16.14 -4.70 -9.03
N GLN A 194 17.25 -4.39 -8.40
CA GLN A 194 17.96 -5.23 -7.43
C GLN A 194 17.85 -4.70 -5.99
N GLY A 195 16.77 -3.97 -5.69
CA GLY A 195 16.56 -3.30 -4.40
C GLY A 195 16.54 -4.25 -3.20
N GLU A 196 16.27 -5.54 -3.41
CA GLU A 196 16.41 -6.57 -2.40
C GLU A 196 17.37 -7.66 -2.83
N GLU A 197 18.37 -7.92 -1.99
CA GLU A 197 19.30 -9.01 -2.19
C GLU A 197 18.59 -10.37 -2.15
N ILE A 198 19.02 -11.27 -3.02
CA ILE A 198 18.57 -12.66 -3.00
C ILE A 198 19.15 -13.34 -1.75
N ARG A 199 18.34 -13.50 -0.73
CA ARG A 199 18.70 -14.19 0.50
C ARG A 199 18.23 -15.64 0.46
N GLY A 200 19.11 -16.54 0.05
CA GLY A 200 18.86 -17.98 -0.03
C GLY A 200 17.99 -18.40 -1.21
N GLU A 201 17.86 -19.71 -1.38
CA GLU A 201 17.05 -20.33 -2.42
C GLU A 201 15.73 -20.82 -1.82
N LYS A 202 14.72 -19.97 -1.78
CA LYS A 202 13.37 -20.37 -1.42
C LYS A 202 12.47 -20.35 -2.65
N TYR A 203 11.72 -21.43 -2.83
CA TYR A 203 10.75 -21.57 -3.92
C TYR A 203 9.36 -21.79 -3.37
N THR A 204 8.38 -21.25 -4.07
CA THR A 204 6.96 -21.49 -3.80
C THR A 204 6.25 -21.83 -5.11
N LEU A 205 5.01 -22.34 -5.03
CA LEU A 205 4.19 -22.54 -6.22
C LEU A 205 3.93 -21.21 -6.91
N ALA A 206 4.07 -21.19 -8.24
CA ALA A 206 3.67 -20.06 -9.05
C ALA A 206 2.16 -19.87 -9.03
N TYR A 207 1.69 -18.66 -9.36
CA TYR A 207 0.28 -18.38 -9.54
C TYR A 207 -0.36 -19.38 -10.52
N GLY A 208 -1.56 -19.84 -10.19
CA GLY A 208 -2.24 -20.89 -10.95
C GLY A 208 -1.73 -22.31 -10.69
N GLY A 209 -0.78 -22.51 -9.77
CA GLY A 209 -0.31 -23.83 -9.33
C GLY A 209 0.61 -24.56 -10.33
N LYS A 210 1.03 -23.88 -11.38
CA LYS A 210 1.93 -24.46 -12.42
C LYS A 210 3.36 -23.95 -12.26
N GLY A 211 4.27 -24.86 -11.92
CA GLY A 211 5.69 -24.51 -11.74
C GLY A 211 6.00 -23.91 -10.37
N LYS A 212 7.23 -23.46 -10.22
CA LYS A 212 7.76 -22.83 -9.00
C LYS A 212 8.42 -21.51 -9.33
N VAL A 213 8.27 -20.53 -8.44
CA VAL A 213 8.94 -19.23 -8.53
C VAL A 213 9.83 -19.04 -7.31
N ARG A 214 10.95 -18.32 -7.52
CA ARG A 214 11.85 -17.95 -6.43
C ARG A 214 11.27 -16.81 -5.63
N THR A 215 11.30 -16.95 -4.31
CA THR A 215 10.80 -15.98 -3.34
C THR A 215 11.76 -15.88 -2.17
N GLN A 216 11.41 -15.09 -1.16
CA GLN A 216 12.11 -15.02 0.11
C GLN A 216 11.16 -15.23 1.30
N LEU A 217 11.73 -15.45 2.49
CA LEU A 217 10.94 -15.74 3.69
C LEU A 217 9.92 -14.65 3.99
N THR A 218 10.34 -13.39 3.94
CA THR A 218 9.49 -12.23 4.23
C THR A 218 8.30 -12.14 3.26
N TRP A 219 8.54 -12.29 1.95
CA TRP A 219 7.47 -12.28 0.97
C TRP A 219 6.51 -13.46 1.10
N ASN A 220 7.04 -14.63 1.51
CA ASN A 220 6.18 -15.77 1.79
C ASN A 220 5.28 -15.55 3.01
N LEU A 221 5.76 -14.80 4.02
CA LEU A 221 4.91 -14.39 5.15
C LEU A 221 3.83 -13.38 4.70
N PHE A 222 4.18 -12.44 3.82
CA PHE A 222 3.19 -11.53 3.23
C PHE A 222 2.12 -12.28 2.46
N ARG A 223 2.50 -13.28 1.66
CA ARG A 223 1.57 -14.13 0.93
C ARG A 223 0.62 -14.87 1.86
N GLN A 224 1.15 -15.46 2.93
CA GLN A 224 0.32 -16.17 3.92
C GLN A 224 -0.68 -15.23 4.61
N ALA A 225 -0.27 -13.99 4.90
CA ALA A 225 -1.18 -12.98 5.43
C ALA A 225 -2.30 -12.67 4.42
N PHE A 226 -1.96 -12.43 3.15
CA PHE A 226 -2.97 -12.22 2.10
C PHE A 226 -3.95 -13.38 1.96
N GLU A 227 -3.46 -14.62 1.92
CA GLU A 227 -4.33 -15.80 1.81
C GLU A 227 -5.36 -15.86 2.94
N LYS A 228 -4.93 -15.54 4.16
CA LYS A 228 -5.82 -15.47 5.32
C LYS A 228 -6.82 -14.32 5.20
N ASP A 229 -6.36 -13.14 4.82
CA ASP A 229 -7.21 -11.94 4.71
C ASP A 229 -8.21 -12.07 3.57
N ILE A 230 -7.80 -12.64 2.41
CA ILE A 230 -8.66 -12.92 1.26
C ILE A 230 -9.74 -13.94 1.63
N PHE A 231 -9.35 -15.01 2.32
CA PHE A 231 -10.33 -16.01 2.78
C PHE A 231 -11.37 -15.35 3.71
N TRP A 232 -10.91 -14.59 4.69
CA TRP A 232 -11.79 -13.89 5.63
C TRP A 232 -12.70 -12.85 4.91
N ALA A 233 -12.15 -12.07 3.98
CA ALA A 233 -12.88 -11.07 3.22
C ALA A 233 -13.97 -11.70 2.35
N LYS A 234 -13.68 -12.85 1.73
CA LYS A 234 -14.68 -13.62 0.98
C LYS A 234 -15.82 -14.10 1.87
N GLU A 235 -15.50 -14.72 3.00
CA GLU A 235 -16.49 -15.33 3.90
C GLU A 235 -17.36 -14.31 4.67
N LYS A 236 -16.76 -13.17 5.05
CA LYS A 236 -17.41 -12.19 5.94
C LYS A 236 -17.89 -10.94 5.24
N LEU A 237 -17.28 -10.56 4.14
CA LEU A 237 -17.57 -9.32 3.42
C LEU A 237 -18.08 -9.56 2.00
N ASN A 238 -18.08 -10.79 1.52
CA ASN A 238 -18.42 -11.18 0.14
C ASN A 238 -17.54 -10.48 -0.92
N ILE A 239 -16.25 -10.29 -0.59
CA ILE A 239 -15.29 -9.66 -1.50
C ILE A 239 -14.66 -10.72 -2.40
N THR A 240 -14.64 -10.47 -3.71
CA THR A 240 -13.90 -11.31 -4.67
C THR A 240 -12.53 -10.68 -4.93
N THR A 241 -11.47 -11.49 -4.82
CA THR A 241 -10.09 -11.03 -5.03
C THR A 241 -9.48 -11.72 -6.25
N TYR A 242 -8.79 -10.93 -7.07
CA TYR A 242 -8.09 -11.35 -8.28
C TYR A 242 -6.61 -10.96 -8.20
N ASN A 243 -5.74 -11.84 -8.72
CA ASN A 243 -4.31 -11.57 -8.85
C ASN A 243 -3.81 -11.99 -10.25
#